data_e6cd76ed4260341e96f6d053af62f0c4
#
_entry.id   e6cd76ed4260341e96f6d053af62f0c4
#
_cell.length_a   1.000
_cell.length_b   1.000
_cell.length_c   1.000
_cell.angle_alpha   90.00
_cell.angle_beta   90.00
_cell.angle_gamma   90.00
#
_symmetry.space_group_name_H-M   'P 1'
#
loop_
_entity.id
_entity.type
_entity.pdbx_description
1 polymer ?
#
loop_
_entity_poly.entity_id
_entity_poly.type
_entity_poly.pdbx_seq_one_letter_code
_entity_poly.pdbx_strand_id
1 'polypeptide(L)'
;MKGAIEVLTRYMAKELGSRQITVNAVAPGAIETDFGGGAVRDNPEINKFIAEQTALGRAGVPDDIGGAIASLLSEENRWITAQRIEISGGRSI
;
A
#
# COMPACT_ATOMS: atom_id res chain seq x y z
N MET A 1 8.75 -2.06 13.45
CA MET A 1 7.88 -2.94 12.63
C MET A 1 8.09 -2.79 11.14
N LYS A 2 8.11 -1.56 10.61
CA LYS A 2 8.37 -1.36 9.17
C LYS A 2 9.68 -1.99 8.70
N GLY A 3 10.77 -1.76 9.44
CA GLY A 3 12.07 -2.32 9.07
C GLY A 3 12.09 -3.84 9.07
N ALA A 4 11.42 -4.48 10.05
CA ALA A 4 11.37 -5.92 10.14
C ALA A 4 10.62 -6.54 8.94
N ILE A 5 9.51 -5.93 8.55
CA ILE A 5 8.73 -6.40 7.39
C ILE A 5 9.54 -6.24 6.10
N GLU A 6 10.25 -5.13 5.93
CA GLU A 6 11.08 -4.89 4.76
C GLU A 6 12.22 -5.91 4.66
N VAL A 7 12.88 -6.21 5.78
CA VAL A 7 13.95 -7.21 5.84
C VAL A 7 13.40 -8.59 5.50
N LEU A 8 12.28 -8.98 6.11
CA LEU A 8 11.63 -10.26 5.83
C LEU A 8 11.27 -10.38 4.35
N THR A 9 10.70 -9.32 3.78
CA THR A 9 10.32 -9.29 2.36
C THR A 9 11.53 -9.56 1.47
N ARG A 10 12.66 -8.93 1.75
CA ARG A 10 13.89 -9.14 0.97
C ARG A 10 14.41 -10.57 1.10
N TYR A 11 14.44 -11.12 2.32
CA TYR A 11 14.91 -12.49 2.52
C TYR A 11 14.03 -13.49 1.81
N MET A 12 12.72 -13.34 1.92
CA MET A 12 11.78 -14.22 1.22
C MET A 12 11.90 -14.10 -0.29
N ALA A 13 12.05 -12.86 -0.81
CA ALA A 13 12.23 -12.65 -2.23
C ALA A 13 13.49 -13.34 -2.75
N LYS A 14 14.58 -13.24 -2.01
CA LYS A 14 15.85 -13.87 -2.39
C LYS A 14 15.73 -15.40 -2.36
N GLU A 15 15.11 -15.94 -1.32
CA GLU A 15 14.94 -17.38 -1.16
C GLU A 15 14.02 -17.99 -2.23
N LEU A 16 12.92 -17.29 -2.54
CA LEU A 16 11.90 -17.82 -3.43
C LEU A 16 12.10 -17.43 -4.90
N GLY A 17 13.08 -16.58 -5.19
CA GLY A 17 13.33 -16.10 -6.54
C GLY A 17 13.64 -17.19 -7.55
N SER A 18 14.37 -18.24 -7.13
CA SER A 18 14.68 -19.37 -8.02
C SER A 18 13.44 -20.15 -8.46
N ARG A 19 12.34 -20.02 -7.71
CA ARG A 19 11.05 -20.60 -8.05
C ARG A 19 10.15 -19.63 -8.82
N GLN A 20 10.68 -18.48 -9.24
CA GLN A 20 9.93 -17.43 -9.93
C GLN A 20 8.77 -16.87 -9.09
N ILE A 21 8.94 -16.85 -7.78
CA ILE A 21 7.96 -16.27 -6.86
C ILE A 21 8.42 -14.88 -6.47
N THR A 22 7.59 -13.86 -6.68
CA THR A 22 7.86 -12.50 -6.26
C THR A 22 7.27 -12.25 -4.88
N VAL A 23 7.97 -11.44 -4.09
CA VAL A 23 7.55 -11.09 -2.73
C VAL A 23 7.71 -9.60 -2.55
N ASN A 24 6.62 -8.91 -2.30
CA ASN A 24 6.60 -7.46 -2.12
C ASN A 24 5.78 -7.10 -0.89
N ALA A 25 6.06 -5.95 -0.32
CA ALA A 25 5.27 -5.38 0.78
C ALA A 25 4.51 -4.16 0.27
N VAL A 26 3.28 -4.02 0.69
CA VAL A 26 2.43 -2.88 0.36
C VAL A 26 2.25 -2.03 1.61
N ALA A 27 2.45 -0.72 1.47
CA ALA A 27 2.26 0.25 2.54
C ALA A 27 1.13 1.20 2.15
N PRO A 28 -0.11 0.93 2.57
CA PRO A 28 -1.24 1.81 2.24
C PRO A 28 -1.19 3.11 3.03
N GLY A 29 -1.72 4.18 2.45
CA GLY A 29 -1.95 5.43 3.15
C GLY A 29 -3.27 5.41 3.93
N ALA A 30 -3.89 6.57 4.10
CA ALA A 30 -5.16 6.69 4.81
C ALA A 30 -6.33 6.31 3.90
N ILE A 31 -7.04 5.26 4.27
CA ILE A 31 -8.09 4.65 3.46
C ILE A 31 -9.42 4.71 4.21
N GLU A 32 -10.50 4.98 3.50
CA GLU A 32 -11.86 5.04 4.06
C GLU A 32 -12.38 3.63 4.33
N THR A 33 -12.06 3.12 5.52
CA THR A 33 -12.43 1.77 5.96
C THR A 33 -12.98 1.83 7.40
N ASP A 34 -13.31 0.67 7.95
CA ASP A 34 -13.73 0.55 9.36
C ASP A 34 -12.56 0.70 10.34
N PHE A 35 -11.32 0.68 9.85
CA PHE A 35 -10.14 0.80 10.69
C PHE A 35 -10.19 2.10 11.51
N GLY A 36 -9.79 2.02 12.76
CA GLY A 36 -9.83 3.18 13.65
C GLY A 36 -11.25 3.66 13.94
N GLY A 37 -12.24 2.78 13.90
CA GLY A 37 -13.64 3.15 14.10
C GLY A 37 -14.28 3.84 12.91
N GLY A 38 -13.64 3.77 11.75
CA GLY A 38 -14.15 4.42 10.54
C GLY A 38 -13.91 5.92 10.49
N ALA A 39 -12.96 6.44 11.28
CA ALA A 39 -12.75 7.89 11.40
C ALA A 39 -12.43 8.56 10.06
N VAL A 40 -11.60 7.96 9.23
CA VAL A 40 -11.23 8.53 7.93
C VAL A 40 -12.45 8.64 7.01
N ARG A 41 -13.29 7.61 7.01
CA ARG A 41 -14.50 7.57 6.20
C ARG A 41 -15.61 8.49 6.72
N ASP A 42 -15.84 8.48 8.04
CA ASP A 42 -17.05 9.03 8.63
C ASP A 42 -16.89 10.42 9.26
N ASN A 43 -15.68 10.84 9.60
CA ASN A 43 -15.42 12.15 10.18
C ASN A 43 -14.99 13.15 9.10
N PRO A 44 -15.86 14.12 8.73
CA PRO A 44 -15.54 15.07 7.66
C PRO A 44 -14.27 15.90 7.89
N GLU A 45 -13.98 16.25 9.13
CA GLU A 45 -12.80 17.06 9.44
C GLU A 45 -11.53 16.25 9.28
N ILE A 46 -11.53 15.00 9.72
CA ILE A 46 -10.38 14.09 9.56
C ILE A 46 -10.18 13.79 8.08
N ASN A 47 -11.26 13.50 7.35
CA ASN A 47 -11.21 13.22 5.92
C ASN A 47 -10.63 14.41 5.15
N LYS A 48 -11.09 15.60 5.46
CA LYS A 48 -10.58 16.84 4.84
C LYS A 48 -9.11 17.06 5.13
N PHE A 49 -8.69 16.86 6.38
CA PHE A 49 -7.28 17.00 6.76
C PHE A 49 -6.40 16.04 5.96
N ILE A 50 -6.83 14.78 5.85
CA ILE A 50 -6.09 13.77 5.08
C ILE A 50 -6.03 14.15 3.60
N ALA A 51 -7.15 14.62 3.04
CA ALA A 51 -7.18 15.08 1.65
C ALA A 51 -6.17 16.21 1.40
N GLU A 52 -6.06 17.15 2.34
CA GLU A 52 -5.12 18.25 2.23
C GLU A 52 -3.66 17.78 2.30
N GLN A 53 -3.39 16.70 3.02
CA GLN A 53 -2.05 16.12 3.15
C GLN A 53 -1.71 15.14 2.01
N THR A 54 -2.62 14.93 1.10
CA THR A 54 -2.47 13.94 0.03
C THR A 54 -2.35 14.64 -1.32
N ALA A 55 -1.32 14.32 -2.09
CA ALA A 55 -1.07 15.00 -3.37
C ALA A 55 -2.25 14.87 -4.33
N LEU A 56 -2.92 13.71 -4.36
CA LEU A 56 -4.10 13.51 -5.21
C LEU A 56 -5.37 14.14 -4.66
N GLY A 57 -5.32 14.77 -3.48
CA GLY A 57 -6.40 15.60 -2.96
C GLY A 57 -7.57 14.84 -2.35
N ARG A 58 -7.40 13.58 -2.00
CA ARG A 58 -8.45 12.79 -1.38
C ARG A 58 -7.88 11.67 -0.53
N ALA A 59 -8.64 11.20 0.44
CA ALA A 59 -8.35 9.92 1.11
C ALA A 59 -8.54 8.79 0.11
N GLY A 60 -7.90 7.65 0.36
CA GLY A 60 -8.08 6.48 -0.48
C GLY A 60 -9.39 5.76 -0.19
N VAL A 61 -9.81 4.94 -1.12
CA VAL A 61 -10.94 4.00 -0.92
C VAL A 61 -10.40 2.58 -1.06
N PRO A 62 -11.11 1.57 -0.53
CA PRO A 62 -10.61 0.18 -0.58
C PRO A 62 -10.18 -0.29 -1.96
N ASP A 63 -10.88 0.12 -3.01
CA ASP A 63 -10.55 -0.26 -4.38
C ASP A 63 -9.19 0.28 -4.84
N ASP A 64 -8.71 1.39 -4.27
CA ASP A 64 -7.38 1.91 -4.58
C ASP A 64 -6.29 0.91 -4.19
N ILE A 65 -6.50 0.19 -3.08
CA ILE A 65 -5.55 -0.82 -2.63
C ILE A 65 -5.78 -2.14 -3.37
N GLY A 66 -7.03 -2.58 -3.48
CA GLY A 66 -7.36 -3.82 -4.16
C GLY A 66 -6.91 -3.84 -5.62
N GLY A 67 -7.12 -2.73 -6.34
CA GLY A 67 -6.67 -2.60 -7.72
C GLY A 67 -5.16 -2.67 -7.85
N ALA A 68 -4.42 -2.00 -6.95
CA ALA A 68 -2.97 -2.03 -6.96
C ALA A 68 -2.43 -3.44 -6.68
N ILE A 69 -3.01 -4.15 -5.70
CA ILE A 69 -2.59 -5.52 -5.37
C ILE A 69 -2.87 -6.45 -6.56
N ALA A 70 -4.04 -6.35 -7.18
CA ALA A 70 -4.38 -7.16 -8.35
C ALA A 70 -3.37 -6.94 -9.47
N SER A 71 -2.98 -5.69 -9.72
CA SER A 71 -1.97 -5.37 -10.71
C SER A 71 -0.61 -5.98 -10.37
N LEU A 72 -0.18 -5.87 -9.12
CA LEU A 72 1.10 -6.43 -8.68
C LEU A 72 1.16 -7.95 -8.83
N LEU A 73 0.03 -8.64 -8.70
CA LEU A 73 -0.05 -10.08 -8.84
C LEU A 73 -0.20 -10.54 -10.29
N SER A 74 -0.30 -9.62 -11.24
CA SER A 74 -0.45 -9.96 -12.64
C SER A 74 0.88 -10.33 -13.29
N GLU A 75 0.81 -11.06 -14.39
CA GLU A 75 1.99 -11.44 -15.18
C GLU A 75 2.78 -10.23 -15.70
N GLU A 76 2.13 -9.11 -15.90
CA GLU A 76 2.78 -7.89 -16.38
C GLU A 76 3.80 -7.36 -15.38
N ASN A 77 3.63 -7.68 -14.10
CA ASN A 77 4.52 -7.22 -13.02
C ASN A 77 5.45 -8.32 -12.50
N ARG A 78 5.70 -9.36 -13.29
CA ARG A 78 6.51 -10.51 -12.87
C ARG A 78 7.98 -10.22 -12.57
N TRP A 79 8.45 -9.03 -12.93
CA TRP A 79 9.84 -8.61 -12.67
C TRP A 79 9.97 -7.73 -11.43
N ILE A 80 8.85 -7.49 -10.71
CA ILE A 80 8.85 -6.69 -9.47
C ILE A 80 8.94 -7.64 -8.28
N THR A 81 10.02 -7.54 -7.51
CA THR A 81 10.19 -8.32 -6.29
C THR A 81 11.07 -7.57 -5.29
N ALA A 82 10.97 -7.94 -4.02
CA ALA A 82 11.76 -7.38 -2.93
C ALA A 82 11.50 -5.88 -2.69
N GLN A 83 10.34 -5.37 -3.10
CA GLN A 83 10.03 -3.95 -3.01
C GLN A 83 9.02 -3.67 -1.89
N ARG A 84 9.14 -2.49 -1.31
CA ARG A 84 8.11 -1.87 -0.48
C ARG A 84 7.43 -0.82 -1.33
N ILE A 85 6.16 -1.02 -1.59
CA ILE A 85 5.41 -0.15 -2.50
C ILE A 85 4.37 0.63 -1.71
N GLU A 86 4.54 1.95 -1.69
CA GLU A 86 3.62 2.83 -1.00
C GLU A 86 2.43 3.16 -1.91
N ILE A 87 1.22 2.95 -1.40
CA ILE A 87 -0.02 3.23 -2.11
C ILE A 87 -0.81 4.23 -1.27
N SER A 88 -0.51 5.51 -1.44
CA SER A 88 -0.96 6.56 -0.52
C SER A 88 -1.54 7.79 -1.21
N GLY A 89 -1.56 7.80 -2.54
CA GLY A 89 -1.95 9.00 -3.28
C GLY A 89 -0.98 10.16 -3.12
N GLY A 90 0.24 9.90 -2.63
CA GLY A 90 1.23 10.93 -2.40
C GLY A 90 1.04 11.67 -1.09
N ARG A 91 0.85 10.94 0.00
CA ARG A 91 0.65 11.54 1.31
C ARG A 91 1.94 12.15 1.84
N SER A 92 1.85 13.41 2.28
CA SER A 92 2.94 14.11 2.98
C SER A 92 4.27 14.15 2.23
N ILE A 93 4.21 14.31 0.93
CA ILE A 93 5.43 14.43 0.11
C ILE A 93 5.99 15.85 0.10
#